data_afacdda8fade781b4753f8e0b91c49cb
#
_entry.id   afacdda8fade781b4753f8e0b91c49cb
#
_cell.length_a   1.000
_cell.length_b   1.000
_cell.length_c   1.000
_cell.angle_alpha   90.00
_cell.angle_beta   90.00
_cell.angle_gamma   90.00
#
_symmetry.space_group_name_H-M   'P 1'
#
loop_
_entity.id
_entity.type
_entity.pdbx_description
1 polymer ?
#
loop_
_entity_poly.entity_id
_entity_poly.type
_entity_poly.pdbx_seq_one_letter_code
_entity_poly.pdbx_strand_id
1 'polypeptide(L)'
;VRKTEGLFELAGIPAELVKAFSKRSRELDASASADDRDQQQRRSRQAKGEPTDILRRQAWKDEVTALGYDADIIVQSAVGRRVAEHPLPDWTMVAEEITAKDSCPRVRDARRKITEHLVGFNIDKSSLVEIQRQVISERFIDLGFDTSREAICTTQAVLRAERRIVDIAPKIAARSAHALHPSQLEQALFYADCDHEQVLAFRAATSGRDLTVIEGAAGTGKSRTIGMVVEAYKAAGYQTLVTAPSWVATKGLGEAVGSDYSVLPELLNDLRGNKRWLPPTSVVIVDEAGMVGARSMASLLTEVESFGAKVILIGDRHQLQPVEAGPALSLALERLPHESYATLSTVRRQRSASDREQTLRWRAADPDAAFEAINFARAQGTWRSVKSEEQAADSAVDLWASFQAADEEVLILARTHAELRAITDRIRKKLRDSGQIVGEDAIILAADRQGNLFDLPIARGDQVRIGKRVRKKGLINGSGGTIQEISTTQDGVVEIKLLVDGRIVSVTSEELRDPESGGLKIRHGYASTTHAAQGVTVKNTIVVAGTVPTGGAPI
;
A
#
# COMPACT_ATOMS: atom_id res chain seq x y z
N VAL A 1 -28.26 6.03 -0.07
CA VAL A 1 -27.41 4.92 0.36
C VAL A 1 -26.17 5.51 1.02
N ARG A 2 -25.82 5.06 2.21
CA ARG A 2 -24.62 5.48 2.95
C ARG A 2 -23.58 4.36 2.88
N LYS A 3 -22.36 4.66 2.47
CA LYS A 3 -21.27 3.68 2.44
C LYS A 3 -20.53 3.75 3.77
N THR A 4 -20.49 2.65 4.52
CA THR A 4 -19.79 2.55 5.79
C THR A 4 -18.98 1.25 5.78
N GLU A 5 -17.66 1.32 5.95
CA GLU A 5 -16.74 0.17 6.01
C GLU A 5 -16.90 -0.88 4.87
N GLY A 6 -17.15 -0.42 3.64
CA GLY A 6 -17.37 -1.31 2.49
C GLY A 6 -18.78 -1.94 2.41
N LEU A 7 -19.65 -1.66 3.36
CA LEU A 7 -21.06 -2.03 3.35
C LEU A 7 -21.93 -0.83 2.97
N PHE A 8 -23.12 -1.11 2.45
CA PHE A 8 -24.09 -0.09 2.08
C PHE A 8 -25.24 -0.08 3.07
N GLU A 9 -25.57 1.09 3.60
CA GLU A 9 -26.70 1.29 4.48
C GLU A 9 -27.77 2.13 3.78
N LEU A 10 -29.03 1.85 4.07
CA LEU A 10 -30.14 2.66 3.57
C LEU A 10 -30.19 3.98 4.35
N ALA A 11 -30.11 5.09 3.64
CA ALA A 11 -30.25 6.40 4.25
C ALA A 11 -31.67 6.56 4.83
N GLY A 12 -31.76 7.03 6.10
CA GLY A 12 -33.03 7.24 6.79
C GLY A 12 -33.43 6.11 7.73
N ILE A 13 -32.65 5.01 7.79
CA ILE A 13 -32.84 4.00 8.84
C ILE A 13 -31.96 4.38 10.03
N PRO A 14 -32.49 4.43 11.26
CA PRO A 14 -31.72 4.69 12.47
C PRO A 14 -30.61 3.67 12.68
N ALA A 15 -29.40 4.12 13.05
CA ALA A 15 -28.25 3.24 13.26
C ALA A 15 -28.49 2.17 14.34
N GLU A 16 -29.30 2.50 15.36
CA GLU A 16 -29.71 1.57 16.42
C GLU A 16 -30.56 0.42 15.87
N LEU A 17 -31.42 0.71 14.89
CA LEU A 17 -32.22 -0.30 14.24
C LEU A 17 -31.36 -1.22 13.37
N VAL A 18 -30.41 -0.67 12.61
CA VAL A 18 -29.44 -1.44 11.84
C VAL A 18 -28.65 -2.38 12.74
N LYS A 19 -28.17 -1.87 13.88
CA LYS A 19 -27.49 -2.67 14.92
C LYS A 19 -28.39 -3.75 15.51
N ALA A 20 -29.67 -3.44 15.75
CA ALA A 20 -30.62 -4.38 16.33
C ALA A 20 -30.90 -5.56 15.40
N PHE A 21 -31.00 -5.34 14.10
CA PHE A 21 -31.22 -6.39 13.11
C PHE A 21 -29.96 -7.15 12.69
N SER A 22 -28.77 -6.67 13.03
CA SER A 22 -27.52 -7.38 12.85
C SER A 22 -27.30 -8.39 13.99
N LYS A 23 -28.26 -9.32 14.19
CA LYS A 23 -28.20 -10.35 15.27
C LYS A 23 -26.90 -11.12 15.27
N ARG A 24 -26.40 -11.43 14.08
CA ARG A 24 -25.12 -12.14 13.88
C ARG A 24 -23.91 -11.32 14.32
N SER A 25 -23.93 -10.00 14.13
CA SER A 25 -22.88 -9.10 14.63
C SER A 25 -22.86 -9.07 16.15
N ARG A 26 -24.02 -9.10 16.82
CA ARG A 26 -24.11 -9.13 18.29
C ARG A 26 -23.62 -10.46 18.89
N GLU A 27 -23.95 -11.58 18.26
CA GLU A 27 -23.49 -12.90 18.71
C GLU A 27 -21.97 -13.04 18.52
N LEU A 28 -21.40 -12.40 17.49
CA LEU A 28 -19.97 -12.37 17.21
C LEU A 28 -19.20 -11.36 18.09
N ASP A 29 -19.80 -10.24 18.44
CA ASP A 29 -19.20 -9.24 19.35
C ASP A 29 -19.13 -9.71 20.80
N ALA A 30 -19.98 -10.69 21.17
CA ALA A 30 -19.95 -11.33 22.50
C ALA A 30 -18.91 -12.45 22.62
N SER A 31 -18.25 -12.86 21.52
CA SER A 31 -17.24 -13.92 21.52
C SER A 31 -15.81 -13.35 21.59
N ALA A 32 -15.02 -13.89 22.52
CA ALA A 32 -13.72 -13.32 22.88
C ALA A 32 -12.55 -13.59 21.90
N SER A 33 -12.70 -14.45 20.87
CA SER A 33 -11.60 -14.77 19.94
C SER A 33 -12.02 -14.86 18.47
N ALA A 34 -11.06 -14.56 17.54
CA ALA A 34 -11.30 -14.60 16.11
C ALA A 34 -11.52 -16.03 15.58
N ASP A 35 -10.86 -17.02 16.16
CA ASP A 35 -11.03 -18.45 15.81
C ASP A 35 -12.40 -18.98 16.27
N ASP A 36 -12.89 -18.53 17.42
CA ASP A 36 -14.26 -18.79 17.86
C ASP A 36 -15.30 -18.16 16.94
N ARG A 37 -15.04 -16.98 16.38
CA ARG A 37 -15.94 -16.30 15.45
C ARG A 37 -16.16 -17.11 14.18
N ASP A 38 -15.13 -17.67 13.58
CA ASP A 38 -15.24 -18.46 12.35
C ASP A 38 -15.84 -19.86 12.61
N GLN A 39 -15.53 -20.50 13.73
CA GLN A 39 -16.19 -21.73 14.16
C GLN A 39 -17.65 -21.50 14.56
N GLN A 40 -17.95 -20.41 15.27
CA GLN A 40 -19.31 -20.01 15.61
C GLN A 40 -20.07 -19.56 14.37
N GLN A 41 -19.44 -18.91 13.39
CA GLN A 41 -20.05 -18.63 12.08
C GLN A 41 -20.45 -19.91 11.35
N ARG A 42 -19.69 -20.98 11.46
CA ARG A 42 -20.02 -22.28 10.85
C ARG A 42 -21.06 -23.06 11.68
N ARG A 43 -21.01 -22.96 13.00
CA ARG A 43 -21.95 -23.63 13.92
C ARG A 43 -23.30 -22.91 14.02
N SER A 44 -23.33 -21.57 13.92
CA SER A 44 -24.56 -20.77 13.93
C SER A 44 -25.34 -20.79 12.61
N ARG A 45 -24.87 -21.52 11.59
CA ARG A 45 -25.67 -21.87 10.43
C ARG A 45 -26.76 -22.86 10.86
N GLN A 46 -27.76 -22.37 11.58
CA GLN A 46 -29.00 -23.13 11.78
C GLN A 46 -29.58 -23.45 10.41
N ALA A 47 -29.99 -24.69 10.21
CA ALA A 47 -30.78 -25.06 9.06
C ALA A 47 -31.91 -24.03 8.93
N LYS A 48 -32.05 -23.40 7.76
CA LYS A 48 -33.12 -22.47 7.46
C LYS A 48 -34.44 -23.28 7.54
N GLY A 49 -35.05 -23.30 8.72
CA GLY A 49 -36.46 -23.60 8.81
C GLY A 49 -37.14 -22.50 7.99
N GLU A 50 -37.98 -22.86 7.05
CA GLU A 50 -38.70 -21.93 6.22
C GLU A 50 -39.94 -21.42 6.98
N PRO A 51 -39.90 -20.29 7.73
CA PRO A 51 -41.10 -19.55 7.98
C PRO A 51 -41.51 -18.90 6.66
N THR A 52 -42.76 -18.92 6.33
CA THR A 52 -43.31 -18.16 5.19
C THR A 52 -42.88 -16.71 5.29
N ASP A 53 -42.60 -16.04 4.17
CA ASP A 53 -42.14 -14.63 4.13
C ASP A 53 -43.06 -13.69 4.92
N ILE A 54 -44.36 -14.05 5.05
CA ILE A 54 -45.37 -13.29 5.82
C ILE A 54 -45.05 -13.35 7.33
N LEU A 55 -44.76 -14.53 7.89
CA LEU A 55 -44.44 -14.68 9.31
C LEU A 55 -43.16 -13.99 9.68
N ARG A 56 -42.18 -14.00 8.76
CA ARG A 56 -40.89 -13.32 8.94
C ARG A 56 -41.05 -11.80 8.94
N ARG A 57 -41.86 -11.26 8.03
CA ARG A 57 -42.18 -9.82 7.98
C ARG A 57 -42.91 -9.35 9.22
N GLN A 58 -43.86 -10.14 9.74
CA GLN A 58 -44.57 -9.79 10.96
C GLN A 58 -43.60 -9.77 12.16
N ALA A 59 -42.78 -10.79 12.33
CA ALA A 59 -41.79 -10.84 13.41
C ALA A 59 -40.83 -9.65 13.37
N TRP A 60 -40.40 -9.22 12.17
CA TRP A 60 -39.58 -8.02 12.03
C TRP A 60 -40.30 -6.73 12.39
N LYS A 61 -41.58 -6.58 12.01
CA LYS A 61 -42.40 -5.43 12.41
C LYS A 61 -42.57 -5.35 13.93
N ASP A 62 -42.82 -6.49 14.57
CA ASP A 62 -42.98 -6.57 16.02
C ASP A 62 -41.67 -6.19 16.74
N GLU A 63 -40.51 -6.62 16.21
CA GLU A 63 -39.19 -6.28 16.75
C GLU A 63 -38.85 -4.78 16.57
N VAL A 64 -39.20 -4.17 15.42
CA VAL A 64 -39.07 -2.73 15.18
C VAL A 64 -39.93 -1.93 16.16
N THR A 65 -41.15 -2.37 16.39
CA THR A 65 -42.10 -1.73 17.32
C THR A 65 -41.59 -1.85 18.77
N ALA A 66 -41.05 -3.00 19.16
CA ALA A 66 -40.44 -3.20 20.48
C ALA A 66 -39.25 -2.29 20.76
N LEU A 67 -38.55 -1.82 19.70
CA LEU A 67 -37.46 -0.86 19.77
C LEU A 67 -37.94 0.61 19.74
N GLY A 68 -39.26 0.85 19.76
CA GLY A 68 -39.88 2.19 19.78
C GLY A 68 -39.97 2.86 18.42
N TYR A 69 -39.82 2.10 17.32
CA TYR A 69 -39.93 2.62 15.96
C TYR A 69 -41.19 2.11 15.26
N ASP A 70 -41.70 2.87 14.29
CA ASP A 70 -42.77 2.46 13.39
C ASP A 70 -42.19 2.03 12.04
N ALA A 71 -42.34 0.73 11.73
CA ALA A 71 -41.79 0.15 10.50
C ALA A 71 -42.41 0.76 9.23
N ASP A 72 -43.68 1.10 9.26
CA ASP A 72 -44.41 1.63 8.09
C ASP A 72 -43.98 3.10 7.84
N ILE A 73 -43.77 3.90 8.89
CA ILE A 73 -43.22 5.26 8.78
C ILE A 73 -41.79 5.21 8.22
N ILE A 74 -40.95 4.30 8.72
CA ILE A 74 -39.57 4.14 8.21
C ILE A 74 -39.60 3.75 6.73
N VAL A 75 -40.42 2.77 6.35
CA VAL A 75 -40.54 2.35 4.95
C VAL A 75 -41.08 3.49 4.09
N GLN A 76 -42.10 4.21 4.50
CA GLN A 76 -42.62 5.37 3.77
C GLN A 76 -41.61 6.50 3.64
N SER A 77 -40.78 6.72 4.64
CA SER A 77 -39.74 7.73 4.59
C SER A 77 -38.53 7.32 3.72
N ALA A 78 -38.28 6.02 3.60
CA ALA A 78 -37.20 5.46 2.82
C ALA A 78 -37.59 5.12 1.37
N VAL A 79 -38.83 4.67 1.16
CA VAL A 79 -39.42 4.28 -0.13
C VAL A 79 -40.23 5.45 -0.68
N GLY A 80 -39.96 5.86 -1.92
CA GLY A 80 -40.73 6.93 -2.60
C GLY A 80 -40.02 8.26 -2.69
N ARG A 81 -38.83 8.42 -2.15
CA ARG A 81 -37.94 9.51 -2.61
C ARG A 81 -37.61 9.22 -4.07
N ARG A 82 -38.06 10.08 -4.99
CA ARG A 82 -37.56 10.03 -6.36
C ARG A 82 -36.03 10.06 -6.27
N VAL A 83 -35.39 8.94 -6.55
CA VAL A 83 -33.95 8.92 -6.80
C VAL A 83 -33.79 9.81 -8.04
N ALA A 84 -33.02 10.89 -7.92
CA ALA A 84 -32.65 11.66 -9.11
C ALA A 84 -32.09 10.64 -10.11
N GLU A 85 -32.54 10.70 -11.36
CA GLU A 85 -32.01 9.87 -12.42
C GLU A 85 -30.54 10.27 -12.59
N HIS A 86 -29.65 9.56 -11.93
CA HIS A 86 -28.23 9.70 -12.15
C HIS A 86 -27.87 8.94 -13.43
N PRO A 87 -27.06 9.51 -14.32
CA PRO A 87 -26.55 8.76 -15.47
C PRO A 87 -25.78 7.54 -14.97
N LEU A 88 -25.87 6.44 -15.72
CA LEU A 88 -25.11 5.24 -15.42
C LEU A 88 -23.60 5.58 -15.35
N PRO A 89 -22.83 4.85 -14.55
CA PRO A 89 -21.38 5.04 -14.45
C PRO A 89 -20.70 4.93 -15.81
N ASP A 90 -19.59 5.65 -15.97
CA ASP A 90 -18.70 5.39 -17.10
C ASP A 90 -18.03 4.03 -16.92
N TRP A 91 -18.49 3.05 -17.65
CA TRP A 91 -17.99 1.67 -17.56
C TRP A 91 -16.53 1.51 -17.96
N THR A 92 -15.97 2.45 -18.72
CA THR A 92 -14.54 2.48 -19.00
C THR A 92 -13.76 2.81 -17.73
N MET A 93 -14.18 3.84 -17.00
CA MET A 93 -13.57 4.23 -15.74
C MET A 93 -13.71 3.13 -14.67
N VAL A 94 -14.90 2.50 -14.60
CA VAL A 94 -15.15 1.37 -13.68
C VAL A 94 -14.24 0.18 -14.01
N ALA A 95 -14.08 -0.17 -15.28
CA ALA A 95 -13.19 -1.27 -15.69
C ALA A 95 -11.72 -0.96 -15.38
N GLU A 96 -11.29 0.29 -15.54
CA GLU A 96 -9.96 0.74 -15.16
C GLU A 96 -9.74 0.71 -13.63
N GLU A 97 -10.73 1.09 -12.84
CA GLU A 97 -10.70 0.98 -11.38
C GLU A 97 -10.59 -0.49 -10.93
N ILE A 98 -11.38 -1.38 -11.53
CA ILE A 98 -11.35 -2.83 -11.25
C ILE A 98 -9.95 -3.41 -11.50
N THR A 99 -9.31 -3.01 -12.61
CA THR A 99 -7.99 -3.49 -13.00
C THR A 99 -6.83 -2.65 -12.47
N ALA A 100 -7.09 -1.67 -11.60
CA ALA A 100 -6.05 -0.80 -11.07
C ALA A 100 -5.06 -1.52 -10.13
N LYS A 101 -5.57 -2.49 -9.35
CA LYS A 101 -4.78 -3.24 -8.36
C LYS A 101 -4.57 -4.70 -8.72
N ASP A 102 -5.36 -5.24 -9.63
CA ASP A 102 -5.28 -6.61 -10.11
C ASP A 102 -5.40 -6.61 -11.63
N SER A 103 -4.33 -6.99 -12.33
CA SER A 103 -4.32 -7.02 -13.80
C SER A 103 -5.23 -8.10 -14.39
N CYS A 104 -5.52 -9.15 -13.61
CA CYS A 104 -6.30 -10.31 -14.03
C CYS A 104 -7.40 -10.69 -13.03
N PRO A 105 -8.34 -9.76 -12.71
CA PRO A 105 -9.39 -10.03 -11.74
C PRO A 105 -10.26 -11.20 -12.18
N ARG A 106 -10.80 -11.94 -11.20
CA ARG A 106 -11.81 -12.94 -11.47
C ARG A 106 -13.10 -12.28 -11.96
N VAL A 107 -13.74 -12.88 -12.94
CA VAL A 107 -15.00 -12.34 -13.50
C VAL A 107 -16.07 -12.12 -12.43
N ARG A 108 -16.13 -12.99 -11.41
CA ARG A 108 -17.07 -12.81 -10.27
C ARG A 108 -16.78 -11.54 -9.46
N ASP A 109 -15.51 -11.20 -9.28
CA ASP A 109 -15.10 -10.00 -8.52
C ASP A 109 -15.34 -8.74 -9.35
N ALA A 110 -15.10 -8.80 -10.66
CA ALA A 110 -15.48 -7.74 -11.59
C ALA A 110 -16.99 -7.48 -11.57
N ARG A 111 -17.82 -8.53 -11.63
CA ARG A 111 -19.30 -8.42 -11.51
C ARG A 111 -19.72 -7.81 -10.18
N ARG A 112 -19.09 -8.21 -9.07
CA ARG A 112 -19.36 -7.62 -7.75
C ARG A 112 -19.06 -6.11 -7.75
N LYS A 113 -17.93 -5.70 -8.31
CA LYS A 113 -17.55 -4.28 -8.41
C LYS A 113 -18.50 -3.48 -9.29
N ILE A 114 -18.92 -4.01 -10.42
CA ILE A 114 -19.98 -3.41 -11.26
C ILE A 114 -21.27 -3.21 -10.43
N THR A 115 -21.66 -4.21 -9.63
CA THR A 115 -22.84 -4.09 -8.74
C THR A 115 -22.65 -2.99 -7.69
N GLU A 116 -21.47 -2.88 -7.09
CA GLU A 116 -21.17 -1.83 -6.10
C GLU A 116 -21.36 -0.41 -6.68
N HIS A 117 -21.02 -0.20 -7.97
CA HIS A 117 -21.26 1.07 -8.66
C HIS A 117 -22.73 1.33 -9.02
N LEU A 118 -23.57 0.29 -9.02
CA LEU A 118 -25.00 0.40 -9.28
C LEU A 118 -25.85 0.54 -8.02
N VAL A 119 -25.23 0.52 -6.84
CA VAL A 119 -25.96 0.72 -5.58
C VAL A 119 -26.54 2.13 -5.54
N GLY A 120 -27.85 2.22 -5.30
CA GLY A 120 -28.60 3.48 -5.30
C GLY A 120 -29.35 3.74 -6.61
N PHE A 121 -29.13 2.96 -7.65
CA PHE A 121 -29.94 3.00 -8.87
C PHE A 121 -31.17 2.11 -8.72
N ASN A 122 -32.28 2.52 -9.33
CA ASN A 122 -33.52 1.71 -9.34
C ASN A 122 -33.42 0.66 -10.47
N ILE A 123 -32.69 -0.41 -10.22
CA ILE A 123 -32.42 -1.48 -11.19
C ILE A 123 -32.95 -2.80 -10.63
N ASP A 124 -33.78 -3.49 -11.39
CA ASP A 124 -34.24 -4.83 -11.05
C ASP A 124 -33.13 -5.89 -11.29
N LYS A 125 -33.38 -7.11 -10.78
CA LYS A 125 -32.41 -8.20 -10.87
C LYS A 125 -32.06 -8.59 -12.31
N SER A 126 -33.02 -8.57 -13.24
CA SER A 126 -32.83 -8.95 -14.63
C SER A 126 -31.95 -7.92 -15.36
N SER A 127 -32.27 -6.65 -15.18
CA SER A 127 -31.49 -5.53 -15.70
C SER A 127 -30.06 -5.50 -15.13
N LEU A 128 -29.89 -5.80 -13.82
CA LEU A 128 -28.56 -5.91 -13.21
C LEU A 128 -27.69 -6.98 -13.87
N VAL A 129 -28.25 -8.18 -14.09
CA VAL A 129 -27.54 -9.29 -14.73
C VAL A 129 -27.17 -8.93 -16.17
N GLU A 130 -28.08 -8.27 -16.88
CA GLU A 130 -27.84 -7.83 -18.27
C GLU A 130 -26.74 -6.77 -18.34
N ILE A 131 -26.76 -5.74 -17.46
CA ILE A 131 -25.70 -4.74 -17.38
C ILE A 131 -24.36 -5.40 -17.07
N GLN A 132 -24.30 -6.31 -16.09
CA GLN A 132 -23.06 -7.03 -15.79
C GLN A 132 -22.54 -7.80 -17.01
N ARG A 133 -23.43 -8.52 -17.72
CA ARG A 133 -23.07 -9.28 -18.92
C ARG A 133 -22.51 -8.35 -20.01
N GLN A 134 -23.21 -7.26 -20.29
CA GLN A 134 -22.83 -6.28 -21.28
C GLN A 134 -21.49 -5.63 -20.95
N VAL A 135 -21.30 -5.11 -19.73
CA VAL A 135 -20.04 -4.48 -19.30
C VAL A 135 -18.87 -5.45 -19.38
N ILE A 136 -19.03 -6.71 -18.93
CA ILE A 136 -17.97 -7.71 -19.03
C ILE A 136 -17.63 -7.98 -20.50
N SER A 137 -18.63 -8.17 -21.38
CA SER A 137 -18.37 -8.46 -22.81
C SER A 137 -17.77 -7.28 -23.57
N GLU A 138 -18.09 -6.03 -23.22
CA GLU A 138 -17.64 -4.84 -23.94
C GLU A 138 -16.34 -4.25 -23.41
N ARG A 139 -16.07 -4.36 -22.12
CA ARG A 139 -14.95 -3.67 -21.45
C ARG A 139 -13.82 -4.60 -21.02
N PHE A 140 -14.09 -5.92 -20.94
CA PHE A 140 -13.10 -6.89 -20.50
C PHE A 140 -12.78 -7.89 -21.60
N ILE A 141 -11.58 -8.43 -21.52
CA ILE A 141 -11.05 -9.49 -22.38
C ILE A 141 -11.00 -10.74 -21.54
N ASP A 142 -11.59 -11.82 -22.04
CA ASP A 142 -11.52 -13.14 -21.42
C ASP A 142 -10.11 -13.72 -21.54
N LEU A 143 -9.54 -14.15 -20.42
CA LEU A 143 -8.23 -14.81 -20.34
C LEU A 143 -8.35 -16.31 -20.04
N GLY A 144 -9.58 -16.86 -20.01
CA GLY A 144 -9.82 -18.24 -19.64
C GLY A 144 -9.94 -18.43 -18.11
N PHE A 145 -9.21 -19.39 -17.57
CA PHE A 145 -9.36 -19.80 -16.17
C PHE A 145 -8.02 -19.76 -15.44
N ASP A 146 -8.06 -19.37 -14.17
CA ASP A 146 -6.90 -19.44 -13.27
C ASP A 146 -6.63 -20.89 -12.80
N THR A 147 -5.58 -21.08 -12.00
CA THR A 147 -5.21 -22.38 -11.42
C THR A 147 -6.29 -22.98 -10.51
N SER A 148 -7.20 -22.14 -10.00
CA SER A 148 -8.37 -22.54 -9.20
C SER A 148 -9.60 -22.82 -10.06
N ARG A 149 -9.48 -22.82 -11.40
CA ARG A 149 -10.57 -22.95 -12.37
C ARG A 149 -11.64 -21.86 -12.27
N GLU A 150 -11.26 -20.67 -11.82
CA GLU A 150 -12.11 -19.49 -11.82
C GLU A 150 -11.85 -18.67 -13.10
N ALA A 151 -12.91 -18.23 -13.76
CA ALA A 151 -12.79 -17.39 -14.97
C ALA A 151 -12.14 -16.04 -14.61
N ILE A 152 -11.12 -15.66 -15.38
CA ILE A 152 -10.38 -14.42 -15.23
C ILE A 152 -10.49 -13.54 -16.46
N CYS A 153 -10.38 -12.24 -16.26
CA CYS A 153 -10.46 -11.25 -17.32
C CYS A 153 -9.46 -10.11 -17.10
N THR A 154 -9.22 -9.33 -18.15
CA THR A 154 -8.40 -8.12 -18.08
C THR A 154 -9.02 -7.03 -18.93
N THR A 155 -8.40 -5.84 -18.99
CA THR A 155 -8.82 -4.75 -19.88
C THR A 155 -7.81 -4.53 -20.99
N GLN A 156 -8.27 -3.92 -22.09
CA GLN A 156 -7.38 -3.51 -23.17
C GLN A 156 -6.32 -2.51 -22.71
N ALA A 157 -6.63 -1.69 -21.70
CA ALA A 157 -5.68 -0.73 -21.13
C ALA A 157 -4.50 -1.42 -20.44
N VAL A 158 -4.76 -2.48 -19.66
CA VAL A 158 -3.71 -3.30 -19.03
C VAL A 158 -2.82 -3.95 -20.09
N LEU A 159 -3.41 -4.64 -21.06
CA LEU A 159 -2.65 -5.30 -22.13
C LEU A 159 -1.80 -4.31 -22.94
N ARG A 160 -2.32 -3.12 -23.22
CA ARG A 160 -1.54 -2.06 -23.90
C ARG A 160 -0.35 -1.61 -23.07
N ALA A 161 -0.53 -1.44 -21.76
CA ALA A 161 0.55 -1.03 -20.87
C ALA A 161 1.65 -2.10 -20.81
N GLU A 162 1.27 -3.36 -20.63
CA GLU A 162 2.23 -4.48 -20.60
C GLU A 162 2.97 -4.65 -21.92
N ARG A 163 2.25 -4.66 -23.04
CA ARG A 163 2.87 -4.69 -24.39
C ARG A 163 3.80 -3.51 -24.63
N ARG A 164 3.40 -2.32 -24.17
CA ARG A 164 4.24 -1.12 -24.31
C ARG A 164 5.57 -1.27 -23.60
N ILE A 165 5.61 -1.88 -22.41
CA ILE A 165 6.87 -2.15 -21.70
C ILE A 165 7.75 -3.10 -22.51
N VAL A 166 7.18 -4.23 -22.94
CA VAL A 166 7.89 -5.27 -23.72
C VAL A 166 8.45 -4.74 -25.03
N ASP A 167 7.74 -3.80 -25.68
CA ASP A 167 8.14 -3.23 -26.96
C ASP A 167 9.15 -2.09 -26.83
N ILE A 168 9.07 -1.28 -25.76
CA ILE A 168 9.86 -0.06 -25.61
C ILE A 168 11.17 -0.29 -24.86
N ALA A 169 11.18 -1.18 -23.84
CA ALA A 169 12.37 -1.43 -23.03
C ALA A 169 13.59 -1.86 -23.89
N PRO A 170 13.48 -2.84 -24.81
CA PRO A 170 14.62 -3.20 -25.66
C PRO A 170 15.05 -2.08 -26.62
N LYS A 171 14.12 -1.21 -27.08
CA LYS A 171 14.48 -0.06 -27.93
C LYS A 171 15.32 0.95 -27.17
N ILE A 172 14.93 1.30 -25.94
CA ILE A 172 15.73 2.19 -25.10
C ILE A 172 17.08 1.54 -24.78
N ALA A 173 17.11 0.25 -24.44
CA ALA A 173 18.34 -0.48 -24.13
C ALA A 173 19.28 -0.60 -25.32
N ALA A 174 18.78 -0.59 -26.55
CA ALA A 174 19.60 -0.63 -27.76
C ALA A 174 20.32 0.71 -28.05
N ARG A 175 19.85 1.83 -27.49
CA ARG A 175 20.52 3.13 -27.60
C ARG A 175 21.76 3.16 -26.71
N SER A 176 22.79 3.93 -27.12
CA SER A 176 24.06 4.06 -26.41
C SER A 176 24.52 5.52 -26.35
N ALA A 177 23.59 6.44 -26.16
CA ALA A 177 23.86 7.88 -26.18
C ALA A 177 24.54 8.40 -24.89
N HIS A 178 24.47 7.63 -23.79
CA HIS A 178 24.89 8.08 -22.45
C HIS A 178 26.10 7.31 -21.91
N ALA A 179 26.98 6.80 -22.77
CA ALA A 179 28.22 6.16 -22.34
C ALA A 179 29.16 7.19 -21.70
N LEU A 180 29.66 6.87 -20.52
CA LEU A 180 30.75 7.65 -19.93
C LEU A 180 32.09 7.25 -20.55
N HIS A 181 33.00 8.23 -20.65
CA HIS A 181 34.34 7.97 -21.16
C HIS A 181 35.08 7.01 -20.21
N PRO A 182 35.90 6.06 -20.72
CA PRO A 182 36.64 5.10 -19.89
C PRO A 182 37.42 5.73 -18.75
N SER A 183 38.08 6.87 -18.99
CA SER A 183 38.81 7.59 -17.94
C SER A 183 37.94 8.10 -16.79
N GLN A 184 36.68 8.48 -17.07
CA GLN A 184 35.71 8.91 -16.04
C GLN A 184 35.27 7.70 -15.20
N LEU A 185 35.11 6.54 -15.83
CA LEU A 185 34.79 5.29 -15.13
C LEU A 185 35.91 4.85 -14.20
N GLU A 186 37.15 4.87 -14.69
CA GLU A 186 38.34 4.51 -13.90
C GLU A 186 38.53 5.47 -12.73
N GLN A 187 38.37 6.77 -12.95
CA GLN A 187 38.46 7.77 -11.90
C GLN A 187 37.39 7.55 -10.82
N ALA A 188 36.13 7.30 -11.20
CA ALA A 188 35.05 7.02 -10.26
C ALA A 188 35.32 5.76 -9.43
N LEU A 189 35.85 4.70 -10.07
CA LEU A 189 36.15 3.43 -9.39
C LEU A 189 37.39 3.51 -8.51
N PHE A 190 38.36 4.35 -8.85
CA PHE A 190 39.61 4.49 -8.07
C PHE A 190 39.34 5.02 -6.65
N TYR A 191 38.38 5.92 -6.50
CA TYR A 191 38.00 6.49 -5.20
C TYR A 191 36.93 5.72 -4.48
N ALA A 192 36.33 4.70 -5.13
CA ALA A 192 35.23 3.96 -4.56
C ALA A 192 35.70 2.71 -3.83
N ASP A 193 35.43 2.64 -2.52
CA ASP A 193 35.56 1.39 -1.75
C ASP A 193 34.36 0.49 -2.07
N CYS A 194 34.41 -0.27 -3.16
CA CYS A 194 33.35 -1.12 -3.67
C CYS A 194 33.86 -2.52 -4.01
N ASP A 195 32.98 -3.49 -3.89
CA ASP A 195 33.31 -4.87 -4.25
C ASP A 195 33.00 -5.17 -5.73
N HIS A 196 33.33 -6.41 -6.12
CA HIS A 196 33.21 -6.86 -7.50
C HIS A 196 31.78 -6.74 -8.07
N GLU A 197 30.73 -7.11 -7.30
CA GLU A 197 29.34 -7.01 -7.75
C GLU A 197 28.93 -5.54 -7.97
N GLN A 198 29.34 -4.66 -7.06
CA GLN A 198 29.09 -3.21 -7.17
C GLN A 198 29.80 -2.60 -8.36
N VAL A 199 31.05 -3.03 -8.63
CA VAL A 199 31.79 -2.62 -9.84
C VAL A 199 31.06 -3.06 -11.11
N LEU A 200 30.57 -4.30 -11.16
CA LEU A 200 29.83 -4.80 -12.33
C LEU A 200 28.53 -4.01 -12.53
N ALA A 201 27.78 -3.77 -11.45
CA ALA A 201 26.54 -2.99 -11.52
C ALA A 201 26.80 -1.52 -11.92
N PHE A 202 27.86 -0.89 -11.41
CA PHE A 202 28.29 0.43 -11.82
C PHE A 202 28.66 0.46 -13.31
N ARG A 203 29.47 -0.49 -13.78
CA ARG A 203 29.83 -0.62 -15.19
C ARG A 203 28.61 -0.82 -16.09
N ALA A 204 27.67 -1.70 -15.72
CA ALA A 204 26.44 -1.88 -16.47
C ALA A 204 25.62 -0.59 -16.56
N ALA A 205 25.47 0.15 -15.44
CA ALA A 205 24.74 1.42 -15.40
C ALA A 205 25.40 2.52 -16.25
N THR A 206 26.71 2.51 -16.40
CA THR A 206 27.50 3.55 -17.08
C THR A 206 28.01 3.14 -18.46
N SER A 207 27.77 1.90 -18.89
CA SER A 207 28.23 1.31 -20.15
C SER A 207 27.65 1.93 -21.43
N GLY A 208 26.74 2.86 -21.31
CA GLY A 208 26.13 3.53 -22.46
C GLY A 208 24.75 3.00 -22.87
N ARG A 209 24.30 1.85 -22.36
CA ARG A 209 22.92 1.41 -22.59
C ARG A 209 21.97 2.38 -21.92
N ASP A 210 21.00 2.93 -22.66
CA ASP A 210 20.11 3.96 -22.15
C ASP A 210 19.02 3.42 -21.23
N LEU A 211 18.80 2.11 -21.20
CA LEU A 211 18.05 1.41 -20.16
C LEU A 211 18.93 0.35 -19.52
N THR A 212 19.08 0.41 -18.20
CA THR A 212 19.81 -0.57 -17.41
C THR A 212 18.96 -0.97 -16.20
N VAL A 213 18.99 -2.25 -15.83
CA VAL A 213 18.35 -2.77 -14.63
C VAL A 213 19.43 -3.27 -13.66
N ILE A 214 19.36 -2.80 -12.41
CA ILE A 214 20.16 -3.33 -11.31
C ILE A 214 19.22 -4.04 -10.35
N GLU A 215 19.27 -5.36 -10.35
CA GLU A 215 18.50 -6.17 -9.41
C GLU A 215 19.31 -6.46 -8.15
N GLY A 216 18.72 -6.28 -6.98
CA GLY A 216 19.41 -6.61 -5.73
C GLY A 216 18.46 -6.73 -4.55
N ALA A 217 18.72 -7.71 -3.69
CA ALA A 217 18.00 -7.91 -2.46
C ALA A 217 18.11 -6.69 -1.51
N ALA A 218 17.25 -6.66 -0.49
CA ALA A 218 17.41 -5.68 0.59
C ALA A 218 18.79 -5.84 1.26
N GLY A 219 19.50 -4.72 1.46
CA GLY A 219 20.79 -4.72 2.14
C GLY A 219 22.00 -5.14 1.30
N THR A 220 21.89 -5.25 -0.03
CA THR A 220 23.00 -5.58 -0.92
C THR A 220 23.87 -4.39 -1.33
N GLY A 221 23.55 -3.17 -0.85
CA GLY A 221 24.34 -1.98 -1.16
C GLY A 221 23.88 -1.21 -2.40
N LYS A 222 22.64 -1.39 -2.85
CA LYS A 222 22.05 -0.65 -3.98
C LYS A 222 22.30 0.86 -3.89
N SER A 223 21.94 1.48 -2.75
CA SER A 223 22.09 2.94 -2.58
C SER A 223 23.53 3.43 -2.73
N ARG A 224 24.52 2.62 -2.32
CA ARG A 224 25.94 2.95 -2.52
C ARG A 224 26.32 2.92 -4.00
N THR A 225 25.91 1.87 -4.71
CA THR A 225 26.11 1.76 -6.17
C THR A 225 25.47 2.93 -6.91
N ILE A 226 24.24 3.31 -6.50
CA ILE A 226 23.54 4.48 -7.05
C ILE A 226 24.33 5.77 -6.80
N GLY A 227 24.86 5.96 -5.60
CA GLY A 227 25.69 7.12 -5.27
C GLY A 227 26.87 7.27 -6.24
N MET A 228 27.60 6.20 -6.49
CA MET A 228 28.69 6.18 -7.46
C MET A 228 28.22 6.53 -8.88
N VAL A 229 27.10 5.99 -9.32
CA VAL A 229 26.51 6.27 -10.64
C VAL A 229 26.13 7.74 -10.76
N VAL A 230 25.46 8.30 -9.74
CA VAL A 230 25.07 9.72 -9.69
C VAL A 230 26.29 10.63 -9.76
N GLU A 231 27.32 10.36 -8.95
CA GLU A 231 28.55 11.15 -8.94
C GLU A 231 29.24 11.13 -10.31
N ALA A 232 29.36 9.94 -10.92
CA ALA A 232 30.01 9.79 -12.22
C ALA A 232 29.27 10.56 -13.33
N TYR A 233 27.94 10.46 -13.39
CA TYR A 233 27.14 11.19 -14.37
C TYR A 233 27.17 12.70 -14.14
N LYS A 234 27.11 13.15 -12.89
CA LYS A 234 27.24 14.58 -12.56
C LYS A 234 28.59 15.15 -12.96
N ALA A 235 29.68 14.42 -12.67
CA ALA A 235 31.02 14.81 -13.08
C ALA A 235 31.16 14.90 -14.61
N ALA A 236 30.37 14.13 -15.36
CA ALA A 236 30.28 14.18 -16.82
C ALA A 236 29.28 15.24 -17.34
N GLY A 237 28.69 16.06 -16.48
CA GLY A 237 27.77 17.13 -16.86
C GLY A 237 26.30 16.72 -17.09
N TYR A 238 25.93 15.51 -16.69
CA TYR A 238 24.54 15.05 -16.78
C TYR A 238 23.69 15.54 -15.61
N GLN A 239 22.40 15.72 -15.86
CA GLN A 239 21.40 15.95 -14.83
C GLN A 239 20.90 14.59 -14.31
N THR A 240 20.92 14.39 -13.01
CA THR A 240 20.42 13.17 -12.39
C THR A 240 19.13 13.44 -11.65
N LEU A 241 18.15 12.54 -11.80
CA LEU A 241 16.86 12.62 -11.16
C LEU A 241 16.52 11.27 -10.52
N VAL A 242 16.37 11.25 -9.20
CA VAL A 242 15.91 10.07 -8.45
C VAL A 242 14.40 10.08 -8.33
N THR A 243 13.77 8.95 -8.61
CA THR A 243 12.34 8.73 -8.40
C THR A 243 12.09 7.35 -7.77
N ALA A 244 10.98 7.22 -7.06
CA ALA A 244 10.49 5.95 -6.51
C ALA A 244 8.97 6.02 -6.34
N PRO A 245 8.28 4.88 -6.12
CA PRO A 245 6.83 4.87 -5.85
C PRO A 245 6.40 5.64 -4.60
N SER A 246 7.28 5.79 -3.61
CA SER A 246 6.98 6.46 -2.35
C SER A 246 7.86 7.68 -2.09
N TRP A 247 7.30 8.69 -1.40
CA TRP A 247 8.05 9.89 -1.01
C TRP A 247 9.20 9.58 -0.05
N VAL A 248 9.02 8.61 0.86
CA VAL A 248 10.04 8.24 1.85
C VAL A 248 11.28 7.67 1.13
N ALA A 249 11.09 6.72 0.22
CA ALA A 249 12.18 6.14 -0.56
C ALA A 249 12.84 7.20 -1.47
N THR A 250 12.01 7.98 -2.18
CA THR A 250 12.49 9.02 -3.11
C THR A 250 13.35 10.07 -2.42
N LYS A 251 12.85 10.64 -1.31
CA LYS A 251 13.56 11.66 -0.53
C LYS A 251 14.83 11.08 0.10
N GLY A 252 14.70 9.93 0.77
CA GLY A 252 15.83 9.30 1.46
C GLY A 252 16.99 9.00 0.52
N LEU A 253 16.71 8.43 -0.65
CA LEU A 253 17.77 8.15 -1.64
C LEU A 253 18.28 9.44 -2.29
N GLY A 254 17.38 10.35 -2.72
CA GLY A 254 17.77 11.59 -3.39
C GLY A 254 18.71 12.45 -2.55
N GLU A 255 18.39 12.62 -1.26
CA GLU A 255 19.25 13.34 -0.30
C GLU A 255 20.57 12.61 -0.06
N ALA A 256 20.55 11.28 0.12
CA ALA A 256 21.73 10.49 0.38
C ALA A 256 22.76 10.52 -0.78
N VAL A 257 22.28 10.60 -2.04
CA VAL A 257 23.14 10.67 -3.23
C VAL A 257 23.30 12.08 -3.80
N GLY A 258 22.68 13.08 -3.15
CA GLY A 258 22.77 14.48 -3.56
C GLY A 258 22.11 14.79 -4.91
N SER A 259 21.13 14.02 -5.37
CA SER A 259 20.45 14.18 -6.65
C SER A 259 19.14 14.94 -6.50
N ASP A 260 18.67 15.59 -7.59
CA ASP A 260 17.26 16.00 -7.67
C ASP A 260 16.35 14.80 -7.50
N TYR A 261 15.18 15.01 -6.89
CA TYR A 261 14.24 13.92 -6.68
C TYR A 261 12.78 14.35 -6.81
N SER A 262 11.95 13.44 -7.28
CA SER A 262 10.49 13.59 -7.35
C SER A 262 9.83 12.21 -7.25
N VAL A 263 8.73 12.08 -6.49
CA VAL A 263 8.00 10.81 -6.44
C VAL A 263 7.41 10.48 -7.82
N LEU A 264 7.41 9.22 -8.20
CA LEU A 264 7.03 8.79 -9.54
C LEU A 264 5.67 9.31 -10.04
N PRO A 265 4.57 9.29 -9.26
CA PRO A 265 3.30 9.85 -9.71
C PRO A 265 3.36 11.36 -10.01
N GLU A 266 4.05 12.16 -9.20
CA GLU A 266 4.23 13.60 -9.47
C GLU A 266 5.10 13.81 -10.71
N LEU A 267 6.20 13.08 -10.84
CA LEU A 267 7.08 13.14 -12.01
C LEU A 267 6.29 12.87 -13.30
N LEU A 268 5.50 11.80 -13.34
CA LEU A 268 4.69 11.46 -14.51
C LEU A 268 3.64 12.53 -14.82
N ASN A 269 3.00 13.09 -13.82
CA ASN A 269 2.05 14.19 -14.01
C ASN A 269 2.73 15.46 -14.54
N ASP A 270 3.91 15.79 -14.04
CA ASP A 270 4.66 16.96 -14.47
C ASP A 270 5.18 16.82 -15.91
N LEU A 271 5.65 15.63 -16.29
CA LEU A 271 6.10 15.32 -17.66
C LEU A 271 4.93 15.40 -18.65
N ARG A 272 3.81 14.71 -18.38
CA ARG A 272 2.61 14.72 -19.24
C ARG A 272 1.96 16.11 -19.33
N GLY A 273 2.00 16.86 -18.25
CA GLY A 273 1.47 18.23 -18.18
C GLY A 273 2.40 19.30 -18.76
N ASN A 274 3.54 18.93 -19.37
CA ASN A 274 4.58 19.83 -19.85
C ASN A 274 5.09 20.82 -18.77
N LYS A 275 4.99 20.46 -17.50
CA LYS A 275 5.50 21.26 -16.37
C LYS A 275 6.96 20.98 -16.07
N ARG A 276 7.47 19.86 -16.54
CA ARG A 276 8.85 19.46 -16.45
C ARG A 276 9.35 18.95 -17.79
N TRP A 277 10.57 19.30 -18.13
CA TRP A 277 11.28 18.80 -19.29
C TRP A 277 12.53 18.04 -18.84
N LEU A 278 12.82 16.94 -19.52
CA LEU A 278 14.04 16.15 -19.31
C LEU A 278 14.97 16.42 -20.50
N PRO A 279 16.07 17.19 -20.33
CA PRO A 279 17.05 17.32 -21.39
C PRO A 279 17.62 15.95 -21.78
N PRO A 280 18.06 15.76 -23.03
CA PRO A 280 18.70 14.50 -23.46
C PRO A 280 19.90 14.08 -22.60
N THR A 281 20.50 15.00 -21.85
CA THR A 281 21.56 14.73 -20.87
C THR A 281 21.00 14.35 -19.50
N SER A 282 19.76 13.87 -19.40
CA SER A 282 19.16 13.43 -18.15
C SER A 282 19.35 11.93 -17.91
N VAL A 283 19.63 11.58 -16.66
CA VAL A 283 19.63 10.20 -16.16
C VAL A 283 18.58 10.07 -15.09
N VAL A 284 17.50 9.35 -15.39
CA VAL A 284 16.40 9.06 -14.45
C VAL A 284 16.71 7.74 -13.73
N ILE A 285 16.77 7.78 -12.42
CA ILE A 285 17.06 6.63 -11.57
C ILE A 285 15.78 6.28 -10.82
N VAL A 286 15.26 5.08 -11.05
CA VAL A 286 14.02 4.58 -10.43
C VAL A 286 14.39 3.58 -9.34
N ASP A 287 14.27 3.97 -8.09
CA ASP A 287 14.45 3.04 -6.96
C ASP A 287 13.14 2.32 -6.65
N GLU A 288 13.24 1.15 -6.02
CA GLU A 288 12.12 0.25 -5.74
C GLU A 288 11.28 -0.04 -7.01
N ALA A 289 11.93 -0.21 -8.16
CA ALA A 289 11.28 -0.44 -9.45
C ALA A 289 10.40 -1.70 -9.47
N GLY A 290 10.65 -2.68 -8.59
CA GLY A 290 9.79 -3.85 -8.37
C GLY A 290 8.39 -3.50 -7.86
N MET A 291 8.21 -2.32 -7.25
CA MET A 291 6.92 -1.81 -6.79
C MET A 291 6.20 -0.89 -7.79
N VAL A 292 6.74 -0.69 -8.96
CA VAL A 292 6.11 0.11 -10.03
C VAL A 292 5.21 -0.79 -10.85
N GLY A 293 3.94 -0.46 -10.97
CA GLY A 293 2.99 -1.22 -11.78
C GLY A 293 3.12 -0.93 -13.28
N ALA A 294 2.42 -1.75 -14.08
CA ALA A 294 2.61 -1.73 -15.53
C ALA A 294 2.23 -0.39 -16.19
N ARG A 295 1.17 0.27 -15.76
CA ARG A 295 0.74 1.55 -16.34
C ARG A 295 1.74 2.67 -16.07
N SER A 296 2.23 2.75 -14.83
CA SER A 296 3.23 3.74 -14.42
C SER A 296 4.56 3.51 -15.12
N MET A 297 5.03 2.25 -15.22
CA MET A 297 6.25 1.90 -15.92
C MET A 297 6.16 2.18 -17.42
N ALA A 298 5.07 1.78 -18.08
CA ALA A 298 4.86 2.05 -19.50
C ALA A 298 4.89 3.55 -19.79
N SER A 299 4.26 4.35 -18.92
CA SER A 299 4.28 5.81 -19.03
C SER A 299 5.68 6.38 -18.86
N LEU A 300 6.42 5.96 -17.83
CA LEU A 300 7.78 6.42 -17.58
C LEU A 300 8.71 6.12 -18.75
N LEU A 301 8.69 4.87 -19.24
CA LEU A 301 9.54 4.48 -20.36
C LEU A 301 9.17 5.24 -21.64
N THR A 302 7.89 5.54 -21.85
CA THR A 302 7.44 6.36 -22.98
C THR A 302 7.99 7.79 -22.91
N GLU A 303 7.90 8.43 -21.74
CA GLU A 303 8.43 9.77 -21.55
C GLU A 303 9.96 9.79 -21.70
N VAL A 304 10.66 8.85 -21.06
CA VAL A 304 12.14 8.73 -21.19
C VAL A 304 12.57 8.53 -22.63
N GLU A 305 11.85 7.68 -23.39
CA GLU A 305 12.13 7.50 -24.83
C GLU A 305 11.95 8.80 -25.61
N SER A 306 10.83 9.52 -25.37
CA SER A 306 10.49 10.74 -26.10
C SER A 306 11.48 11.89 -25.87
N PHE A 307 12.01 11.99 -24.67
CA PHE A 307 13.03 12.99 -24.32
C PHE A 307 14.46 12.56 -24.67
N GLY A 308 14.67 11.33 -25.12
CA GLY A 308 16.00 10.80 -25.39
C GLY A 308 16.87 10.63 -24.15
N ALA A 309 16.29 10.58 -22.96
CA ALA A 309 16.99 10.43 -21.69
C ALA A 309 17.40 8.98 -21.43
N LYS A 310 18.28 8.78 -20.45
CA LYS A 310 18.63 7.46 -19.90
C LYS A 310 17.75 7.11 -18.70
N VAL A 311 17.46 5.82 -18.52
CA VAL A 311 16.79 5.31 -17.32
C VAL A 311 17.53 4.13 -16.70
N ILE A 312 17.67 4.16 -15.37
CA ILE A 312 18.26 3.08 -14.58
C ILE A 312 17.17 2.60 -13.61
N LEU A 313 16.71 1.37 -13.79
CA LEU A 313 15.72 0.74 -12.92
C LEU A 313 16.44 -0.07 -11.84
N ILE A 314 16.11 0.17 -10.58
CA ILE A 314 16.73 -0.49 -9.44
C ILE A 314 15.62 -1.09 -8.58
N GLY A 315 15.71 -2.38 -8.30
CA GLY A 315 14.66 -3.05 -7.55
C GLY A 315 14.97 -4.51 -7.27
N ASP A 316 13.97 -5.21 -6.78
CA ASP A 316 14.00 -6.64 -6.53
C ASP A 316 12.61 -7.21 -6.86
N ARG A 317 12.54 -8.07 -7.90
CA ARG A 317 11.28 -8.71 -8.30
C ARG A 317 10.76 -9.75 -7.30
N HIS A 318 11.59 -10.16 -6.35
CA HIS A 318 11.23 -11.10 -5.27
C HIS A 318 10.68 -10.40 -4.01
N GLN A 319 10.68 -9.06 -3.99
CA GLN A 319 10.04 -8.28 -2.93
C GLN A 319 8.52 -8.16 -3.16
N LEU A 320 7.86 -7.34 -2.35
CA LEU A 320 6.41 -7.12 -2.45
C LEU A 320 6.02 -6.66 -3.86
N GLN A 321 4.97 -7.28 -4.38
CA GLN A 321 4.39 -6.88 -5.66
C GLN A 321 3.85 -5.45 -5.60
N PRO A 322 3.81 -4.74 -6.73
CA PRO A 322 3.26 -3.40 -6.78
C PRO A 322 1.79 -3.38 -6.35
N VAL A 323 1.38 -2.29 -5.69
CA VAL A 323 -0.05 -2.05 -5.40
C VAL A 323 -0.83 -1.77 -6.68
N GLU A 324 -0.23 -1.08 -7.64
CA GLU A 324 -0.72 -0.95 -9.01
C GLU A 324 -0.49 -2.26 -9.76
N ALA A 325 -1.46 -2.68 -10.55
CA ALA A 325 -1.42 -3.96 -11.25
C ALA A 325 -0.27 -4.11 -12.26
N GLY A 326 0.25 -5.33 -12.38
CA GLY A 326 1.19 -5.79 -13.39
C GLY A 326 2.66 -5.83 -12.95
N PRO A 327 3.38 -6.92 -13.26
CA PRO A 327 4.77 -7.17 -12.85
C PRO A 327 5.76 -6.43 -13.78
N ALA A 328 5.73 -5.10 -13.78
CA ALA A 328 6.40 -4.26 -14.77
C ALA A 328 7.91 -4.49 -14.89
N LEU A 329 8.61 -4.67 -13.76
CA LEU A 329 10.06 -4.92 -13.77
C LEU A 329 10.38 -6.26 -14.45
N SER A 330 9.59 -7.31 -14.18
CA SER A 330 9.76 -8.62 -14.83
C SER A 330 9.54 -8.52 -16.35
N LEU A 331 8.48 -7.82 -16.78
CA LEU A 331 8.19 -7.58 -18.20
C LEU A 331 9.32 -6.81 -18.90
N ALA A 332 9.90 -5.81 -18.23
CA ALA A 332 11.03 -5.07 -18.78
C ALA A 332 12.25 -5.99 -18.96
N LEU A 333 12.52 -6.88 -18.00
CA LEU A 333 13.66 -7.79 -18.01
C LEU A 333 13.58 -8.87 -19.10
N GLU A 334 12.36 -9.32 -19.50
CA GLU A 334 12.18 -10.43 -20.46
C GLU A 334 12.89 -10.23 -21.79
N ARG A 335 13.08 -9.00 -22.21
CA ARG A 335 13.61 -8.64 -23.54
C ARG A 335 14.90 -7.83 -23.49
N LEU A 336 15.47 -7.62 -22.29
CA LEU A 336 16.71 -6.87 -22.17
C LEU A 336 17.93 -7.67 -22.57
N PRO A 337 18.91 -7.06 -23.28
CA PRO A 337 20.21 -7.66 -23.50
C PRO A 337 20.97 -7.81 -22.17
N HIS A 338 21.82 -8.84 -22.09
CA HIS A 338 22.55 -9.17 -20.86
C HIS A 338 23.40 -8.01 -20.33
N GLU A 339 23.93 -7.18 -21.21
CA GLU A 339 24.74 -6.00 -20.86
C GLU A 339 23.93 -4.87 -20.19
N SER A 340 22.62 -4.92 -20.29
CA SER A 340 21.68 -3.98 -19.64
C SER A 340 21.25 -4.43 -18.26
N TYR A 341 21.83 -5.51 -17.73
CA TYR A 341 21.39 -6.11 -16.49
C TYR A 341 22.58 -6.43 -15.58
N ALA A 342 22.43 -6.12 -14.28
CA ALA A 342 23.39 -6.49 -13.25
C ALA A 342 22.67 -6.93 -11.98
N THR A 343 23.28 -7.85 -11.22
CA THR A 343 22.72 -8.36 -9.96
C THR A 343 23.67 -8.07 -8.81
N LEU A 344 23.08 -7.63 -7.69
CA LEU A 344 23.73 -7.52 -6.39
C LEU A 344 23.15 -8.61 -5.47
N SER A 345 23.90 -9.65 -5.21
CA SER A 345 23.46 -10.82 -4.44
C SER A 345 23.95 -10.80 -2.99
N THR A 346 25.11 -10.22 -2.73
CA THR A 346 25.76 -10.23 -1.43
C THR A 346 25.07 -9.29 -0.45
N VAL A 347 24.43 -9.86 0.57
CA VAL A 347 23.75 -9.11 1.64
C VAL A 347 24.80 -8.50 2.59
N ARG A 348 24.77 -7.17 2.80
CA ARG A 348 25.73 -6.38 3.60
C ARG A 348 25.13 -5.70 4.81
N ARG A 349 23.82 -5.44 4.79
CA ARG A 349 23.13 -4.73 5.89
C ARG A 349 23.19 -5.52 7.18
N GLN A 350 22.96 -6.82 7.12
CA GLN A 350 23.02 -7.70 8.27
C GLN A 350 24.48 -7.99 8.63
N ARG A 351 24.87 -7.66 9.86
CA ARG A 351 26.25 -7.84 10.34
C ARG A 351 26.56 -9.29 10.68
N SER A 352 25.57 -10.00 11.28
CA SER A 352 25.79 -11.41 11.65
C SER A 352 25.61 -12.33 10.43
N ALA A 353 26.35 -13.43 10.41
CA ALA A 353 26.19 -14.47 9.38
C ALA A 353 24.81 -15.12 9.46
N SER A 354 24.28 -15.33 10.68
CA SER A 354 22.96 -15.85 10.95
C SER A 354 21.85 -14.99 10.35
N ASP A 355 21.91 -13.66 10.53
CA ASP A 355 20.90 -12.76 9.98
C ASP A 355 20.95 -12.70 8.44
N ARG A 356 22.14 -12.79 7.86
CA ARG A 356 22.28 -12.89 6.39
C ARG A 356 21.65 -14.19 5.86
N GLU A 357 21.92 -15.31 6.51
CA GLU A 357 21.34 -16.61 6.16
C GLU A 357 19.82 -16.59 6.29
N GLN A 358 19.30 -16.05 7.40
CA GLN A 358 17.87 -15.86 7.61
C GLN A 358 17.22 -15.03 6.49
N THR A 359 17.85 -13.92 6.08
CA THR A 359 17.36 -13.07 5.00
C THR A 359 17.29 -13.81 3.67
N LEU A 360 18.30 -14.62 3.36
CA LEU A 360 18.32 -15.42 2.14
C LEU A 360 17.26 -16.52 2.13
N ARG A 361 17.02 -17.18 3.27
CA ARG A 361 15.96 -18.19 3.42
C ARG A 361 14.57 -17.59 3.20
N TRP A 362 14.28 -16.40 3.77
CA TRP A 362 13.02 -15.71 3.54
C TRP A 362 12.83 -15.24 2.10
N ARG A 363 13.92 -15.01 1.36
CA ARG A 363 13.86 -14.58 -0.04
C ARG A 363 13.53 -15.71 -1.02
N ALA A 364 13.86 -16.94 -0.69
CA ALA A 364 13.54 -18.10 -1.50
C ALA A 364 12.01 -18.33 -1.44
N ALA A 365 11.26 -17.83 -2.42
CA ALA A 365 9.79 -17.84 -2.49
C ALA A 365 9.18 -19.25 -2.70
N ASP A 366 9.67 -20.23 -1.96
CA ASP A 366 9.31 -21.63 -1.97
C ASP A 366 8.70 -22.00 -0.60
N PRO A 367 7.57 -22.72 -0.54
CA PRO A 367 6.96 -23.15 0.71
C PRO A 367 7.90 -23.93 1.64
N ASP A 368 8.75 -24.78 1.08
CA ASP A 368 9.73 -25.55 1.86
C ASP A 368 10.80 -24.63 2.46
N ALA A 369 11.28 -23.65 1.69
CA ALA A 369 12.21 -22.64 2.17
C ALA A 369 11.59 -21.74 3.26
N ALA A 370 10.31 -21.42 3.18
CA ALA A 370 9.60 -20.69 4.22
C ALA A 370 9.53 -21.48 5.53
N PHE A 371 9.26 -22.78 5.46
CA PHE A 371 9.27 -23.66 6.62
C PHE A 371 10.66 -23.77 7.26
N GLU A 372 11.71 -23.92 6.46
CA GLU A 372 13.10 -23.90 6.93
C GLU A 372 13.47 -22.56 7.58
N ALA A 373 13.03 -21.43 7.00
CA ALA A 373 13.25 -20.10 7.56
C ALA A 373 12.60 -19.94 8.94
N ILE A 374 11.38 -20.46 9.12
CA ILE A 374 10.68 -20.48 10.42
C ILE A 374 11.44 -21.34 11.42
N ASN A 375 11.86 -22.54 11.05
CA ASN A 375 12.62 -23.45 11.93
C ASN A 375 13.97 -22.83 12.33
N PHE A 376 14.65 -22.20 11.40
CA PHE A 376 15.88 -21.47 11.68
C PHE A 376 15.62 -20.31 12.67
N ALA A 377 14.58 -19.50 12.44
CA ALA A 377 14.21 -18.41 13.34
C ALA A 377 13.82 -18.91 14.76
N ARG A 378 13.17 -20.07 14.86
CA ARG A 378 12.88 -20.73 16.15
C ARG A 378 14.17 -21.12 16.87
N ALA A 379 15.11 -21.73 16.17
CA ALA A 379 16.41 -22.12 16.73
C ALA A 379 17.23 -20.93 17.23
N GLN A 380 17.09 -19.77 16.56
CA GLN A 380 17.72 -18.50 16.95
C GLN A 380 16.95 -17.75 18.06
N GLY A 381 15.77 -18.22 18.48
CA GLY A 381 14.93 -17.56 19.47
C GLY A 381 14.24 -16.27 18.94
N THR A 382 14.28 -16.02 17.65
CA THR A 382 13.66 -14.84 17.00
C THR A 382 12.22 -15.09 16.53
N TRP A 383 11.72 -16.32 16.66
CA TRP A 383 10.35 -16.69 16.36
C TRP A 383 9.58 -17.09 17.62
N ARG A 384 8.41 -16.49 17.83
CA ARG A 384 7.48 -16.84 18.91
C ARG A 384 6.15 -17.29 18.32
N SER A 385 5.68 -18.48 18.70
CA SER A 385 4.34 -18.95 18.36
C SER A 385 3.40 -18.72 19.54
N VAL A 386 2.24 -18.17 19.28
CA VAL A 386 1.20 -17.85 20.26
C VAL A 386 -0.14 -18.47 19.84
N LYS A 387 -1.11 -18.56 20.76
CA LYS A 387 -2.37 -19.28 20.52
C LYS A 387 -3.46 -18.42 19.88
N SER A 388 -3.33 -17.09 19.92
CA SER A 388 -4.35 -16.16 19.36
C SER A 388 -3.71 -14.88 18.84
N GLU A 389 -4.45 -14.16 17.99
CA GLU A 389 -4.05 -12.81 17.48
C GLU A 389 -3.88 -11.80 18.62
N GLU A 390 -4.70 -11.92 19.67
CA GLU A 390 -4.59 -11.08 20.87
C GLU A 390 -3.26 -11.30 21.59
N GLN A 391 -2.88 -12.58 21.80
CA GLN A 391 -1.58 -12.91 22.38
C GLN A 391 -0.41 -12.48 21.50
N ALA A 392 -0.59 -12.50 20.17
CA ALA A 392 0.41 -11.99 19.24
C ALA A 392 0.61 -10.48 19.41
N ALA A 393 -0.50 -9.73 19.51
CA ALA A 393 -0.46 -8.28 19.75
C ALA A 393 0.16 -7.96 21.12
N ASP A 394 -0.23 -8.67 22.19
CA ASP A 394 0.33 -8.49 23.54
C ASP A 394 1.84 -8.76 23.54
N SER A 395 2.28 -9.89 22.97
CA SER A 395 3.70 -10.25 22.86
C SER A 395 4.51 -9.22 22.06
N ALA A 396 3.94 -8.70 20.96
CA ALA A 396 4.58 -7.67 20.15
C ALA A 396 4.75 -6.36 20.93
N VAL A 397 3.74 -5.96 21.70
CA VAL A 397 3.77 -4.74 22.53
C VAL A 397 4.73 -4.88 23.71
N ASP A 398 4.83 -6.06 24.33
CA ASP A 398 5.78 -6.30 25.41
C ASP A 398 7.23 -6.28 24.90
N LEU A 399 7.47 -6.86 23.73
CA LEU A 399 8.78 -6.80 23.07
C LEU A 399 9.12 -5.36 22.65
N TRP A 400 8.16 -4.62 22.08
CA TRP A 400 8.32 -3.20 21.77
C TRP A 400 8.70 -2.39 23.01
N ALA A 401 8.01 -2.61 24.13
CA ALA A 401 8.29 -1.92 25.39
C ALA A 401 9.71 -2.23 25.91
N SER A 402 10.22 -3.45 25.72
CA SER A 402 11.58 -3.80 26.12
C SER A 402 12.64 -3.06 25.27
N PHE A 403 12.43 -2.90 23.97
CA PHE A 403 13.29 -2.09 23.10
C PHE A 403 13.24 -0.60 23.49
N GLN A 404 12.04 -0.06 23.76
CA GLN A 404 11.90 1.34 24.21
C GLN A 404 12.61 1.58 25.55
N ALA A 405 12.55 0.64 26.49
CA ALA A 405 13.25 0.73 27.76
C ALA A 405 14.79 0.69 27.61
N ALA A 406 15.27 0.09 26.54
CA ALA A 406 16.68 0.04 26.16
C ALA A 406 17.13 1.21 25.27
N ASP A 407 16.25 2.20 25.01
CA ASP A 407 16.45 3.29 24.05
C ASP A 407 16.84 2.81 22.65
N GLU A 408 16.23 1.71 22.23
CA GLU A 408 16.46 1.10 20.93
C GLU A 408 15.31 1.37 19.97
N GLU A 409 15.66 1.76 18.74
CA GLU A 409 14.70 1.97 17.66
C GLU A 409 14.07 0.64 17.24
N VAL A 410 12.75 0.59 17.17
CA VAL A 410 12.00 -0.59 16.78
C VAL A 410 10.75 -0.23 15.96
N LEU A 411 10.49 -0.99 14.91
CA LEU A 411 9.30 -0.88 14.07
C LEU A 411 8.45 -2.14 14.19
N ILE A 412 7.17 -1.99 14.50
CA ILE A 412 6.22 -3.10 14.46
C ILE A 412 5.56 -3.13 13.08
N LEU A 413 5.58 -4.31 12.46
CA LEU A 413 4.91 -4.59 11.19
C LEU A 413 3.71 -5.50 11.42
N ALA A 414 2.56 -5.11 10.89
CA ALA A 414 1.34 -5.90 10.90
C ALA A 414 0.85 -6.15 9.47
N ARG A 415 0.16 -7.25 9.25
CA ARG A 415 -0.38 -7.61 7.94
C ARG A 415 -1.67 -6.86 7.64
N THR A 416 -2.55 -6.74 8.63
CA THR A 416 -3.88 -6.15 8.48
C THR A 416 -4.04 -4.85 9.25
N HIS A 417 -4.99 -4.03 8.82
CA HIS A 417 -5.35 -2.81 9.56
C HIS A 417 -6.02 -3.11 10.91
N ALA A 418 -6.65 -4.28 11.06
CA ALA A 418 -7.23 -4.71 12.34
C ALA A 418 -6.13 -5.02 13.36
N GLU A 419 -5.12 -5.83 12.97
CA GLU A 419 -3.93 -6.09 13.80
C GLU A 419 -3.21 -4.80 14.18
N LEU A 420 -3.05 -3.88 13.22
CA LEU A 420 -2.40 -2.59 13.44
C LEU A 420 -3.15 -1.76 14.47
N ARG A 421 -4.49 -1.71 14.42
CA ARG A 421 -5.32 -1.03 15.43
C ARG A 421 -5.16 -1.69 16.81
N ALA A 422 -5.30 -3.02 16.88
CA ALA A 422 -5.18 -3.75 18.13
C ALA A 422 -3.82 -3.54 18.83
N ILE A 423 -2.73 -3.48 18.07
CA ILE A 423 -1.38 -3.19 18.57
C ILE A 423 -1.30 -1.71 19.03
N THR A 424 -1.80 -0.79 18.23
CA THR A 424 -1.78 0.65 18.53
C THR A 424 -2.52 0.97 19.83
N ASP A 425 -3.71 0.40 20.03
CA ASP A 425 -4.51 0.63 21.23
C ASP A 425 -3.78 0.15 22.50
N ARG A 426 -3.10 -1.00 22.41
CA ARG A 426 -2.30 -1.54 23.52
C ARG A 426 -1.08 -0.67 23.83
N ILE A 427 -0.38 -0.20 22.80
CA ILE A 427 0.76 0.73 22.97
C ILE A 427 0.29 2.02 23.60
N ARG A 428 -0.79 2.63 23.09
CA ARG A 428 -1.35 3.87 23.65
C ARG A 428 -1.74 3.69 25.11
N LYS A 429 -2.37 2.56 25.46
CA LYS A 429 -2.67 2.24 26.85
C LYS A 429 -1.41 2.24 27.72
N LYS A 430 -0.36 1.51 27.31
CA LYS A 430 0.92 1.48 28.03
C LYS A 430 1.55 2.86 28.20
N LEU A 431 1.52 3.68 27.14
CA LEU A 431 2.05 5.05 27.16
C LEU A 431 1.22 5.99 28.05
N ARG A 432 -0.10 5.80 28.15
CA ARG A 432 -0.95 6.52 29.11
C ARG A 432 -0.66 6.08 30.55
N ASP A 433 -0.58 4.80 30.79
CA ASP A 433 -0.28 4.25 32.12
C ASP A 433 1.09 4.73 32.63
N SER A 434 2.05 4.97 31.73
CA SER A 434 3.38 5.54 32.06
C SER A 434 3.44 7.08 32.03
N GLY A 435 2.33 7.77 31.72
CA GLY A 435 2.27 9.24 31.68
C GLY A 435 2.97 9.88 30.48
N GLN A 436 3.30 9.12 29.45
CA GLN A 436 3.89 9.66 28.21
C GLN A 436 2.84 10.24 27.26
N ILE A 437 1.63 9.69 27.26
CA ILE A 437 0.46 10.31 26.63
C ILE A 437 -0.37 10.97 27.74
N VAL A 438 -0.60 12.27 27.60
CA VAL A 438 -1.26 13.08 28.63
C VAL A 438 -2.47 13.82 28.08
N GLY A 439 -3.44 14.10 28.95
CA GLY A 439 -4.67 14.81 28.62
C GLY A 439 -5.76 13.90 28.03
N GLU A 440 -6.92 14.48 27.75
CA GLU A 440 -8.04 13.79 27.11
C GLU A 440 -7.80 13.60 25.61
N ASP A 441 -8.44 12.59 25.03
CA ASP A 441 -8.39 12.36 23.59
C ASP A 441 -9.23 13.41 22.84
N ALA A 442 -8.60 14.12 21.91
CA ALA A 442 -9.31 14.81 20.86
C ALA A 442 -9.68 13.81 19.77
N ILE A 443 -10.98 13.67 19.51
CA ILE A 443 -11.46 12.78 18.44
C ILE A 443 -11.49 13.56 17.13
N ILE A 444 -10.72 13.12 16.15
CA ILE A 444 -10.69 13.70 14.80
C ILE A 444 -11.23 12.70 13.77
N LEU A 445 -11.97 13.19 12.77
CA LEU A 445 -12.44 12.38 11.67
C LEU A 445 -11.30 12.18 10.67
N ALA A 446 -10.68 11.01 10.70
CA ALA A 446 -9.59 10.64 9.80
C ALA A 446 -10.10 9.86 8.58
N ALA A 447 -9.28 9.80 7.52
CA ALA A 447 -9.54 8.99 6.35
C ALA A 447 -8.36 8.04 6.06
N ASP A 448 -8.67 6.79 5.75
CA ASP A 448 -7.68 5.83 5.27
C ASP A 448 -7.26 6.13 3.80
N ARG A 449 -6.42 5.25 3.21
CA ARG A 449 -5.98 5.40 1.82
C ARG A 449 -7.11 5.23 0.80
N GLN A 450 -8.19 4.52 1.15
CA GLN A 450 -9.35 4.29 0.32
C GLN A 450 -10.44 5.36 0.48
N GLY A 451 -10.23 6.33 1.40
CA GLY A 451 -11.20 7.37 1.72
C GLY A 451 -12.27 6.94 2.74
N ASN A 452 -12.15 5.75 3.35
CA ASN A 452 -13.06 5.36 4.43
C ASN A 452 -12.80 6.23 5.66
N LEU A 453 -13.87 6.77 6.24
CA LEU A 453 -13.82 7.65 7.39
C LEU A 453 -13.85 6.83 8.69
N PHE A 454 -13.06 7.25 9.66
CA PHE A 454 -13.05 6.66 11.00
C PHE A 454 -12.66 7.70 12.05
N ASP A 455 -13.13 7.49 13.27
CA ASP A 455 -12.74 8.31 14.42
C ASP A 455 -11.34 7.93 14.89
N LEU A 456 -10.45 8.92 14.93
CA LEU A 456 -9.08 8.75 15.39
C LEU A 456 -8.89 9.53 16.70
N PRO A 457 -8.76 8.85 17.85
CA PRO A 457 -8.41 9.50 19.11
C PRO A 457 -6.93 9.91 19.10
N ILE A 458 -6.62 11.16 19.38
CA ILE A 458 -5.26 11.69 19.51
C ILE A 458 -5.10 12.53 20.77
N ALA A 459 -3.92 12.48 21.38
CA ALA A 459 -3.58 13.27 22.55
C ALA A 459 -2.11 13.74 22.48
N ARG A 460 -1.73 14.65 23.37
CA ARG A 460 -0.33 15.04 23.53
C ARG A 460 0.53 13.83 23.91
N GLY A 461 1.65 13.66 23.20
CA GLY A 461 2.56 12.52 23.36
C GLY A 461 2.32 11.40 22.33
N ASP A 462 1.16 11.39 21.62
CA ASP A 462 0.93 10.40 20.57
C ASP A 462 1.91 10.54 19.41
N GLN A 463 2.40 9.42 18.93
CA GLN A 463 3.12 9.35 17.68
C GLN A 463 2.12 9.23 16.53
N VAL A 464 2.26 10.09 15.52
CA VAL A 464 1.39 10.11 14.34
C VAL A 464 2.21 10.13 13.06
N ARG A 465 1.57 9.72 11.96
CA ARG A 465 2.10 9.82 10.60
C ARG A 465 1.13 10.59 9.72
N ILE A 466 1.68 11.53 8.96
CA ILE A 466 0.94 12.33 7.99
C ILE A 466 0.74 11.50 6.71
N GLY A 467 -0.48 11.42 6.22
CA GLY A 467 -0.85 10.69 5.01
C GLY A 467 -0.90 11.55 3.74
N LYS A 468 -0.46 12.81 3.82
CA LYS A 468 -0.53 13.79 2.74
C LYS A 468 0.73 14.67 2.72
N ARG A 469 1.12 15.16 1.55
CA ARG A 469 2.21 16.14 1.45
C ARG A 469 1.73 17.54 1.82
N VAL A 470 2.44 18.22 2.74
CA VAL A 470 2.24 19.63 3.08
C VAL A 470 3.49 20.41 2.67
N ARG A 471 3.53 20.84 1.39
CA ARG A 471 4.72 21.42 0.74
C ARG A 471 5.34 22.58 1.53
N LYS A 472 4.51 23.53 1.96
CA LYS A 472 4.97 24.75 2.69
C LYS A 472 5.68 24.43 4.01
N LYS A 473 5.46 23.24 4.57
CA LYS A 473 6.00 22.81 5.88
C LYS A 473 7.07 21.71 5.74
N GLY A 474 7.39 21.32 4.52
CA GLY A 474 8.38 20.28 4.23
C GLY A 474 7.96 18.88 4.65
N LEU A 475 6.65 18.66 4.92
CA LEU A 475 6.13 17.35 5.27
C LEU A 475 5.77 16.57 4.00
N ILE A 476 6.16 15.31 3.98
CA ILE A 476 5.83 14.37 2.90
C ILE A 476 4.82 13.31 3.41
N ASN A 477 4.18 12.61 2.49
CA ASN A 477 3.37 11.45 2.86
C ASN A 477 4.26 10.39 3.53
N GLY A 478 3.93 10.03 4.77
CA GLY A 478 4.72 9.14 5.63
C GLY A 478 5.53 9.86 6.70
N SER A 479 5.64 11.20 6.67
CA SER A 479 6.31 11.96 7.74
C SER A 479 5.72 11.60 9.10
N GLY A 480 6.57 11.16 10.02
CA GLY A 480 6.23 10.87 11.41
C GLY A 480 6.49 12.06 12.31
N GLY A 481 5.75 12.16 13.42
CA GLY A 481 5.99 13.15 14.45
C GLY A 481 5.28 12.83 15.74
N THR A 482 5.73 13.45 16.84
CA THR A 482 5.09 13.33 18.17
C THR A 482 4.27 14.57 18.45
N ILE A 483 3.02 14.39 18.84
CA ILE A 483 2.10 15.48 19.15
C ILE A 483 2.57 16.21 20.39
N GLN A 484 2.82 17.51 20.26
CA GLN A 484 3.21 18.40 21.36
C GLN A 484 2.01 19.16 21.93
N GLU A 485 1.08 19.54 21.05
CA GLU A 485 -0.09 20.32 21.41
C GLU A 485 -1.21 20.10 20.38
N ILE A 486 -2.45 20.12 20.85
CA ILE A 486 -3.66 20.12 20.01
C ILE A 486 -4.51 21.29 20.48
N SER A 487 -4.92 22.14 19.55
CA SER A 487 -5.82 23.26 19.82
C SER A 487 -6.90 23.35 18.74
N THR A 488 -8.03 23.93 19.10
CA THR A 488 -9.12 24.21 18.14
C THR A 488 -9.34 25.72 18.14
N THR A 489 -9.30 26.29 16.93
CA THR A 489 -9.57 27.72 16.73
C THR A 489 -11.06 28.03 16.90
N GLN A 490 -11.41 29.32 17.02
CA GLN A 490 -12.81 29.77 17.13
C GLN A 490 -13.65 29.34 15.92
N ASP A 491 -13.02 29.19 14.74
CA ASP A 491 -13.65 28.75 13.49
C ASP A 491 -13.74 27.21 13.36
N GLY A 492 -13.39 26.46 14.43
CA GLY A 492 -13.46 25.00 14.44
C GLY A 492 -12.31 24.29 13.71
N VAL A 493 -11.26 25.00 13.32
CA VAL A 493 -10.07 24.41 12.71
C VAL A 493 -9.20 23.79 13.79
N VAL A 494 -8.91 22.49 13.67
CA VAL A 494 -7.98 21.80 14.57
C VAL A 494 -6.55 22.08 14.11
N GLU A 495 -5.73 22.60 15.01
CA GLU A 495 -4.30 22.80 14.84
C GLU A 495 -3.54 21.77 15.68
N ILE A 496 -2.58 21.09 15.07
CA ILE A 496 -1.75 20.06 15.71
C ILE A 496 -0.28 20.48 15.57
N LYS A 497 0.41 20.68 16.68
CA LYS A 497 1.86 20.92 16.71
C LYS A 497 2.58 19.59 16.86
N LEU A 498 3.44 19.28 15.91
CA LEU A 498 4.19 18.03 15.82
C LEU A 498 5.69 18.30 15.99
N LEU A 499 6.35 17.51 16.79
CA LEU A 499 7.81 17.42 16.79
C LEU A 499 8.22 16.43 15.67
N VAL A 500 8.84 16.96 14.61
CA VAL A 500 9.28 16.21 13.44
C VAL A 500 10.76 16.52 13.19
N ASP A 501 11.61 15.52 13.18
CA ASP A 501 13.06 15.66 12.94
C ASP A 501 13.70 16.77 13.81
N GLY A 502 13.34 16.83 15.10
CA GLY A 502 13.87 17.80 16.08
C GLY A 502 13.29 19.21 15.97
N ARG A 503 12.34 19.48 15.09
CA ARG A 503 11.68 20.79 14.92
C ARG A 503 10.18 20.71 15.15
N ILE A 504 9.59 21.77 15.69
CA ILE A 504 8.14 21.87 15.86
C ILE A 504 7.53 22.38 14.56
N VAL A 505 6.57 21.61 14.03
CA VAL A 505 5.80 21.94 12.82
C VAL A 505 4.32 21.95 13.19
N SER A 506 3.63 23.06 12.95
CA SER A 506 2.18 23.13 13.13
C SER A 506 1.47 22.74 11.83
N VAL A 507 0.45 21.89 11.91
CA VAL A 507 -0.42 21.50 10.79
C VAL A 507 -1.87 21.72 11.16
N THR A 508 -2.69 22.10 10.18
CA THR A 508 -4.12 22.34 10.40
C THR A 508 -4.97 21.23 9.79
N SER A 509 -6.18 21.05 10.31
CA SER A 509 -7.16 20.12 9.75
C SER A 509 -7.46 20.40 8.28
N GLU A 510 -7.41 21.66 7.83
CA GLU A 510 -7.61 22.03 6.43
C GLU A 510 -6.47 21.53 5.52
N GLU A 511 -5.21 21.67 5.99
CA GLU A 511 -4.04 21.19 5.25
C GLU A 511 -4.02 19.67 5.13
N LEU A 512 -4.55 18.97 6.14
CA LEU A 512 -4.59 17.50 6.17
C LEU A 512 -5.87 16.91 5.54
N ARG A 513 -6.88 17.73 5.25
CA ARG A 513 -8.16 17.27 4.69
C ARG A 513 -7.99 16.64 3.32
N ASP A 514 -8.60 15.50 3.16
CA ASP A 514 -8.76 14.82 1.88
C ASP A 514 -9.94 15.45 1.13
N PRO A 515 -9.74 15.98 -0.09
CA PRO A 515 -10.82 16.64 -0.83
C PRO A 515 -12.00 15.72 -1.17
N GLU A 516 -11.74 14.42 -1.37
CA GLU A 516 -12.74 13.45 -1.78
C GLU A 516 -13.58 12.94 -0.61
N SER A 517 -12.93 12.51 0.45
CA SER A 517 -13.61 11.92 1.62
C SER A 517 -13.96 12.93 2.71
N GLY A 518 -13.31 14.10 2.73
CA GLY A 518 -13.44 15.09 3.79
C GLY A 518 -12.72 14.77 5.10
N GLY A 519 -12.22 13.55 5.27
CA GLY A 519 -11.47 13.15 6.46
C GLY A 519 -10.01 13.63 6.44
N LEU A 520 -9.34 13.58 7.59
CA LEU A 520 -7.95 14.01 7.71
C LEU A 520 -7.01 12.86 7.36
N LYS A 521 -6.01 13.12 6.53
CA LYS A 521 -4.94 12.17 6.17
C LYS A 521 -3.87 12.13 7.27
N ILE A 522 -4.23 11.59 8.41
CA ILE A 522 -3.36 11.37 9.57
C ILE A 522 -3.72 10.04 10.24
N ARG A 523 -2.77 9.38 10.85
CA ARG A 523 -2.94 8.11 11.56
C ARG A 523 -1.91 7.97 12.66
N HIS A 524 -2.10 7.07 13.61
CA HIS A 524 -1.06 6.72 14.59
C HIS A 524 0.19 6.14 13.91
N GLY A 525 1.33 6.39 14.52
CA GLY A 525 2.66 6.07 13.98
C GLY A 525 3.37 4.89 14.64
N TYR A 526 2.77 4.21 15.61
CA TYR A 526 3.42 3.16 16.43
C TYR A 526 3.73 1.88 15.68
N ALA A 527 2.90 1.53 14.72
CA ALA A 527 3.07 0.36 13.88
C ALA A 527 2.76 0.69 12.41
N SER A 528 3.17 -0.17 11.51
CA SER A 528 2.98 0.03 10.07
C SER A 528 2.55 -1.26 9.40
N THR A 529 1.86 -1.14 8.26
CA THR A 529 1.69 -2.30 7.38
C THR A 529 3.00 -2.57 6.63
N THR A 530 3.23 -3.81 6.23
CA THR A 530 4.44 -4.24 5.49
C THR A 530 4.69 -3.36 4.25
N HIS A 531 3.64 -3.09 3.45
CA HIS A 531 3.76 -2.21 2.29
C HIS A 531 4.12 -0.74 2.64
N ALA A 532 3.60 -0.23 3.76
CA ALA A 532 3.87 1.15 4.16
C ALA A 532 5.24 1.33 4.81
N ALA A 533 5.87 0.24 5.23
CA ALA A 533 7.22 0.23 5.83
C ALA A 533 8.32 -0.07 4.82
N GLN A 534 7.97 -0.36 3.57
CA GLN A 534 8.98 -0.65 2.55
C GLN A 534 9.87 0.58 2.30
N GLY A 535 11.17 0.38 2.16
CA GLY A 535 12.16 1.44 2.08
C GLY A 535 12.60 2.02 3.43
N VAL A 536 11.93 1.67 4.54
CA VAL A 536 12.34 2.10 5.89
C VAL A 536 13.49 1.23 6.40
N THR A 537 14.48 1.84 7.01
CA THR A 537 15.58 1.15 7.68
C THR A 537 15.52 1.45 9.17
N VAL A 538 15.42 0.43 10.00
CA VAL A 538 15.40 0.51 11.47
C VAL A 538 16.34 -0.53 12.07
N LYS A 539 16.75 -0.31 13.32
CA LYS A 539 17.65 -1.24 14.02
C LYS A 539 16.95 -2.57 14.32
N ASN A 540 15.71 -2.52 14.80
CA ASN A 540 14.94 -3.69 15.18
C ASN A 540 13.57 -3.70 14.50
N THR A 541 13.09 -4.89 14.15
CA THR A 541 11.76 -5.06 13.56
C THR A 541 11.01 -6.19 14.25
N ILE A 542 9.77 -5.93 14.65
CA ILE A 542 8.84 -6.94 15.17
C ILE A 542 7.80 -7.19 14.08
N VAL A 543 7.70 -8.43 13.58
CA VAL A 543 6.71 -8.80 12.55
C VAL A 543 5.59 -9.60 13.21
N VAL A 544 4.37 -9.11 13.13
CA VAL A 544 3.18 -9.85 13.55
C VAL A 544 2.58 -10.51 12.31
N ALA A 545 2.77 -11.85 12.24
CA ALA A 545 2.39 -12.66 11.10
C ALA A 545 1.05 -13.31 11.35
N GLY A 546 -0.04 -12.83 11.50
CA GLY A 546 -1.36 -13.39 11.81
C GLY A 546 -1.59 -14.86 11.44
N THR A 547 -2.69 -15.43 11.87
CA THR A 547 -3.08 -16.80 11.52
C THR A 547 -3.44 -16.90 10.03
N VAL A 548 -2.84 -17.84 9.32
CA VAL A 548 -3.29 -18.22 7.99
C VAL A 548 -4.51 -19.13 8.15
N PRO A 549 -5.67 -18.84 7.58
CA PRO A 549 -6.78 -19.77 7.57
C PRO A 549 -6.32 -21.10 6.96
N THR A 550 -6.53 -22.20 7.67
CA THR A 550 -6.23 -23.56 7.17
C THR A 550 -6.99 -23.78 5.84
N GLY A 551 -6.28 -23.70 4.71
CA GLY A 551 -6.85 -23.85 3.36
C GLY A 551 -6.35 -22.85 2.32
N GLY A 552 -5.59 -21.83 2.72
CA GLY A 552 -4.88 -20.94 1.79
C GLY A 552 -3.40 -21.28 1.75
N ALA A 553 -2.79 -21.22 0.57
CA ALA A 553 -1.34 -21.32 0.45
C ALA A 553 -0.67 -20.26 1.34
N PRO A 554 0.43 -20.58 2.02
CA PRO A 554 1.18 -19.57 2.77
C PRO A 554 1.66 -18.49 1.79
N ILE A 555 1.40 -17.24 2.16
CA ILE A 555 1.89 -16.05 1.44
C ILE A 555 3.34 -15.80 1.86
#